data_672b641a35e3f2b999fcc148c07ec151
#
_entry.id   672b641a35e3f2b999fcc148c07ec151
#
_cell.length_a   1.000
_cell.length_b   1.000
_cell.length_c   1.000
_cell.angle_alpha   90.00
_cell.angle_beta   90.00
_cell.angle_gamma   90.00
#
_symmetry.space_group_name_H-M   'P 1'
#
loop_
_entity.id
_entity.type
_entity.pdbx_description
1 polymer ?
#
loop_
_entity_poly.entity_id
_entity_poly.type
_entity_poly.pdbx_seq_one_letter_code
_entity_poly.pdbx_strand_id
1 'polypeptide(L)'
;MLFRSELGPRVERHPLFPEGTNVEFACVHNERELDVRVWERGSGLTLACGTGACAAAVAAMWHGWTKRDIVVHLPGGDLNVRWETNRDSVFMTGPATEVFRGVYIWED
;
A
#
# COMPACT_ATOMS: atom_id res chain seq x y z
N MET A 1 -3.01 13.29 -9.24
CA MET A 1 -2.38 12.47 -10.29
C MET A 1 -3.48 11.89 -11.17
N LEU A 2 -3.71 12.54 -12.30
CA LEU A 2 -4.83 12.21 -13.19
C LEU A 2 -4.74 10.79 -13.78
N PHE A 3 -3.53 10.37 -14.16
CA PHE A 3 -3.37 9.07 -14.81
C PHE A 3 -3.69 7.88 -13.90
N ARG A 4 -3.70 8.05 -12.57
CA ARG A 4 -4.08 6.98 -11.65
C ARG A 4 -5.53 6.52 -11.86
N SER A 5 -6.43 7.47 -12.03
CA SER A 5 -7.85 7.17 -12.30
C SER A 5 -8.11 6.67 -13.73
N GLU A 6 -7.16 6.85 -14.63
CA GLU A 6 -7.22 6.32 -16.01
C GLU A 6 -6.57 4.95 -16.13
N LEU A 7 -5.35 4.80 -15.60
CA LEU A 7 -4.57 3.57 -15.69
C LEU A 7 -5.01 2.51 -14.67
N GLY A 8 -5.40 2.94 -13.47
CA GLY A 8 -5.81 2.03 -12.40
C GLY A 8 -6.87 1.02 -12.86
N PRO A 9 -8.02 1.48 -13.38
CA PRO A 9 -9.07 0.58 -13.86
C PRO A 9 -8.62 -0.34 -15.00
N ARG A 10 -7.75 0.15 -15.87
CA ARG A 10 -7.26 -0.63 -17.01
C ARG A 10 -6.34 -1.76 -16.57
N VAL A 11 -5.47 -1.50 -15.60
CA VAL A 11 -4.58 -2.53 -15.03
C VAL A 11 -5.38 -3.49 -14.16
N GLU A 12 -6.27 -2.97 -13.29
CA GLU A 12 -7.14 -3.78 -12.42
C GLU A 12 -7.88 -4.86 -13.20
N ARG A 13 -8.39 -4.53 -14.38
CA ARG A 13 -9.18 -5.43 -15.22
C ARG A 13 -8.42 -6.06 -16.38
N HIS A 14 -7.10 -5.95 -16.36
CA HIS A 14 -6.28 -6.56 -17.41
C HIS A 14 -6.41 -8.09 -17.38
N PRO A 15 -6.44 -8.77 -18.55
CA PRO A 15 -6.58 -10.24 -18.62
C PRO A 15 -5.53 -11.04 -17.85
N LEU A 16 -4.34 -10.46 -17.58
CA LEU A 16 -3.32 -11.09 -16.73
C LEU A 16 -3.76 -11.22 -15.26
N PHE A 17 -4.79 -10.48 -14.85
CA PHE A 17 -5.35 -10.51 -13.51
C PHE A 17 -6.83 -10.92 -13.58
N PRO A 18 -7.12 -12.23 -13.73
CA PRO A 18 -8.48 -12.69 -13.98
C PRO A 18 -9.47 -12.37 -12.86
N GLU A 19 -8.99 -12.19 -11.63
CA GLU A 19 -9.79 -11.79 -10.48
C GLU A 19 -9.62 -10.30 -10.11
N GLY A 20 -9.00 -9.53 -10.99
CA GLY A 20 -8.62 -8.15 -10.71
C GLY A 20 -7.38 -8.06 -9.84
N THR A 21 -6.92 -6.86 -9.60
CA THR A 21 -5.75 -6.58 -8.75
C THR A 21 -5.80 -5.16 -8.19
N ASN A 22 -5.14 -4.95 -7.07
CA ASN A 22 -4.78 -3.61 -6.65
C ASN A 22 -3.63 -3.10 -7.54
N VAL A 23 -3.58 -1.80 -7.71
CA VAL A 23 -2.54 -1.14 -8.50
C VAL A 23 -1.89 -0.05 -7.66
N GLU A 24 -0.61 -0.19 -7.39
CA GLU A 24 0.17 0.79 -6.64
C GLU A 24 1.02 1.62 -7.59
N PHE A 25 0.88 2.94 -7.50
CA PHE A 25 1.71 3.91 -8.18
C PHE A 25 2.73 4.43 -7.19
N ALA A 26 3.98 4.04 -7.37
CA ALA A 26 5.05 4.33 -6.43
C ALA A 26 6.10 5.25 -7.04
N CYS A 27 6.56 6.20 -6.24
CA CYS A 27 7.66 7.10 -6.59
C CYS A 27 8.72 7.02 -5.49
N VAL A 28 9.94 6.67 -5.85
CA VAL A 28 11.07 6.65 -4.92
C VAL A 28 11.49 8.10 -4.64
N HIS A 29 11.30 8.54 -3.41
CA HIS A 29 11.67 9.87 -2.99
C HIS A 29 13.17 9.95 -2.66
N ASN A 30 13.63 8.98 -1.88
CA ASN A 30 15.04 8.73 -1.57
C ASN A 30 15.20 7.27 -1.11
N GLU A 31 16.37 6.87 -0.63
CA GLU A 31 16.63 5.49 -0.22
C GLU A 31 15.83 5.01 1.00
N ARG A 32 15.16 5.93 1.70
CA ARG A 32 14.39 5.65 2.93
C ARG A 32 12.92 6.03 2.84
N GLU A 33 12.49 6.61 1.72
CA GLU A 33 11.13 7.14 1.58
C GLU A 33 10.55 6.81 0.21
N LEU A 34 9.30 6.37 0.23
CA LEU A 34 8.54 6.00 -0.96
C LEU A 34 7.17 6.68 -0.90
N ASP A 35 6.81 7.37 -1.96
CA ASP A 35 5.45 7.90 -2.13
C ASP A 35 4.59 6.89 -2.87
N VAL A 36 3.43 6.54 -2.31
CA VAL A 36 2.52 5.54 -2.90
C VAL A 36 1.11 6.09 -3.00
N ARG A 37 0.50 5.80 -4.13
CA ARG A 37 -0.92 6.02 -4.39
C ARG A 37 -1.53 4.72 -4.87
N VAL A 38 -2.69 4.38 -4.37
CA VAL A 38 -3.31 3.08 -4.65
C VAL A 38 -4.61 3.25 -5.41
N TRP A 39 -4.82 2.37 -6.35
CA TRP A 39 -6.12 2.07 -6.94
C TRP A 39 -6.50 0.66 -6.47
N GLU A 40 -7.47 0.56 -5.57
CA GLU A 40 -7.85 -0.72 -4.98
C GLU A 40 -8.90 -1.44 -5.83
N ARG A 41 -8.72 -2.74 -5.93
CA ARG A 41 -9.69 -3.63 -6.59
C ARG A 41 -11.06 -3.46 -5.93
N GLY A 42 -12.05 -3.09 -6.74
CA GLY A 42 -13.44 -2.92 -6.28
C GLY A 42 -13.74 -1.61 -5.57
N SER A 43 -12.73 -0.89 -5.09
CA SER A 43 -12.91 0.36 -4.32
C SER A 43 -12.38 1.61 -5.03
N GLY A 44 -11.48 1.44 -6.00
CA GLY A 44 -10.89 2.56 -6.72
C GLY A 44 -9.88 3.33 -5.89
N LEU A 45 -9.91 4.65 -5.99
CA LEU A 45 -9.00 5.53 -5.25
C LEU A 45 -9.28 5.47 -3.76
N THR A 46 -8.26 5.12 -2.98
CA THR A 46 -8.33 5.08 -1.52
C THR A 46 -7.20 5.91 -0.91
N LEU A 47 -7.37 6.27 0.36
CA LEU A 47 -6.40 7.08 1.09
C LEU A 47 -5.22 6.26 1.59
N ALA A 48 -5.42 4.99 1.86
CA ALA A 48 -4.39 4.09 2.37
C ALA A 48 -4.77 2.64 2.06
N CYS A 49 -3.75 1.80 1.87
CA CYS A 49 -3.88 0.36 1.73
C CYS A 49 -2.61 -0.27 2.30
N GLY A 50 -2.74 -0.94 3.45
CA GLY A 50 -1.59 -1.52 4.15
C GLY A 50 -0.87 -2.58 3.32
N THR A 51 -1.62 -3.50 2.70
CA THR A 51 -1.03 -4.55 1.85
C THR A 51 -0.40 -3.96 0.58
N GLY A 52 -1.02 -2.95 -0.02
CA GLY A 52 -0.46 -2.23 -1.17
C GLY A 52 0.82 -1.48 -0.82
N ALA A 53 0.87 -0.84 0.35
CA ALA A 53 2.08 -0.17 0.84
C ALA A 53 3.22 -1.18 1.02
N CYS A 54 2.95 -2.34 1.61
CA CYS A 54 3.94 -3.40 1.77
C CYS A 54 4.41 -3.94 0.42
N ALA A 55 3.50 -4.19 -0.52
CA ALA A 55 3.85 -4.68 -1.85
C ALA A 55 4.75 -3.69 -2.60
N ALA A 56 4.40 -2.41 -2.59
CA ALA A 56 5.20 -1.36 -3.23
C ALA A 56 6.58 -1.23 -2.57
N ALA A 57 6.64 -1.27 -1.24
CA ALA A 57 7.89 -1.20 -0.49
C ALA A 57 8.81 -2.38 -0.83
N VAL A 58 8.29 -3.60 -0.79
CA VAL A 58 9.07 -4.81 -1.11
C VAL A 58 9.57 -4.76 -2.55
N ALA A 59 8.74 -4.33 -3.49
CA ALA A 59 9.16 -4.17 -4.89
C ALA A 59 10.35 -3.19 -5.01
N ALA A 60 10.27 -2.04 -4.35
CA ALA A 60 11.36 -1.05 -4.35
C ALA A 60 12.63 -1.60 -3.70
N MET A 61 12.50 -2.31 -2.58
CA MET A 61 13.62 -2.96 -1.88
C MET A 61 14.25 -4.06 -2.74
N TRP A 62 13.42 -4.87 -3.39
CA TRP A 62 13.86 -5.95 -4.27
C TRP A 62 14.71 -5.44 -5.43
N HIS A 63 14.31 -4.31 -6.01
CA HIS A 63 15.06 -3.66 -7.08
C HIS A 63 16.30 -2.89 -6.60
N GLY A 64 16.51 -2.80 -5.29
CA GLY A 64 17.63 -2.04 -4.72
C GLY A 64 17.45 -0.53 -4.78
N TRP A 65 16.23 -0.05 -5.02
CA TRP A 65 15.94 1.39 -5.11
C TRP A 65 15.83 2.05 -3.74
N THR A 66 15.53 1.26 -2.72
CA THR A 66 15.44 1.70 -1.33
C THR A 66 16.16 0.73 -0.41
N LYS A 67 16.45 1.18 0.81
CA LYS A 67 16.85 0.32 1.92
C LYS A 67 15.67 -0.52 2.38
N ARG A 68 15.90 -1.45 3.33
CA ARG A 68 14.91 -2.41 3.80
C ARG A 68 14.10 -1.95 5.02
N ASP A 69 14.27 -0.71 5.43
CA ASP A 69 13.49 -0.05 6.48
C ASP A 69 13.18 1.36 5.99
N ILE A 70 11.96 1.57 5.55
CA ILE A 70 11.56 2.80 4.88
C ILE A 70 10.22 3.33 5.39
N VAL A 71 9.98 4.59 5.14
CA VAL A 71 8.68 5.23 5.32
C VAL A 71 7.95 5.25 3.99
N VAL A 72 6.72 4.78 3.98
CA VAL A 72 5.80 4.86 2.84
C VAL A 72 4.79 5.95 3.11
N HIS A 73 4.80 6.97 2.26
CA HIS A 73 3.85 8.09 2.32
C HIS A 73 2.62 7.78 1.48
N LEU A 74 1.47 7.75 2.14
CA LEU A 74 0.16 7.57 1.51
C LEU A 74 -0.69 8.83 1.77
N PRO A 75 -1.73 9.11 0.97
CA PRO A 75 -2.60 10.26 1.23
C PRO A 75 -3.20 10.27 2.64
N GLY A 76 -3.49 9.09 3.21
CA GLY A 76 -4.08 8.95 4.54
C GLY A 76 -3.08 8.99 5.69
N GLY A 77 -1.79 8.97 5.42
CA GLY A 77 -0.72 9.00 6.43
C GLY A 77 0.46 8.12 6.09
N ASP A 78 1.42 8.10 6.98
CA ASP A 78 2.67 7.39 6.80
C ASP A 78 2.64 6.02 7.45
N LEU A 79 3.28 5.05 6.81
CA LEU A 79 3.53 3.72 7.34
C LEU A 79 5.03 3.45 7.30
N ASN A 80 5.57 2.82 8.34
CA ASN A 80 6.91 2.25 8.30
C ASN A 80 6.82 0.81 7.80
N VAL A 81 7.63 0.48 6.81
CA VAL A 81 7.72 -0.88 6.27
C VAL A 81 9.16 -1.35 6.35
N ARG A 82 9.35 -2.50 6.98
CA ARG A 82 10.65 -3.13 7.16
C ARG A 82 10.61 -4.57 6.68
N TRP A 83 11.54 -4.93 5.81
CA TRP A 83 11.69 -6.30 5.34
C TRP A 83 12.93 -6.94 5.97
N GLU A 84 12.71 -7.91 6.85
CA GLU A 84 13.80 -8.64 7.49
C GLU A 84 14.30 -9.75 6.58
N THR A 85 15.61 -9.69 6.27
CA THR A 85 16.30 -10.67 5.44
C THR A 85 16.36 -12.06 6.06
N ASN A 86 16.53 -12.13 7.39
CA ASN A 86 16.75 -13.39 8.09
C ASN A 86 15.49 -14.25 8.21
N ARG A 87 14.30 -13.63 8.18
CA ARG A 87 13.01 -14.29 8.37
C ARG A 87 12.13 -14.23 7.14
N ASP A 88 12.55 -13.50 6.14
CA ASP A 88 11.75 -13.21 4.94
C ASP A 88 10.36 -12.67 5.30
N SER A 89 10.31 -11.90 6.37
CA SER A 89 9.08 -11.30 6.91
C SER A 89 9.05 -9.81 6.71
N VAL A 90 7.86 -9.31 6.40
CA VAL A 90 7.61 -7.88 6.25
C VAL A 90 6.82 -7.37 7.44
N PHE A 91 7.33 -6.34 8.09
CA PHE A 91 6.70 -5.67 9.23
C PHE A 91 6.18 -4.31 8.79
N MET A 92 4.93 -4.05 9.09
CA MET A 92 4.30 -2.76 8.84
C MET A 92 3.91 -2.14 10.18
N THR A 93 4.32 -0.90 10.40
CA THR A 93 3.99 -0.13 11.61
C THR A 93 3.31 1.16 11.21
N GLY A 94 2.19 1.46 11.83
CA GLY A 94 1.46 2.69 11.60
C GLY A 94 0.73 3.16 12.86
N PRO A 95 0.17 4.38 12.83
CA PRO A 95 -0.60 4.90 13.95
C PRO A 95 -1.95 4.18 14.07
N ALA A 96 -2.47 4.16 15.29
CA ALA A 96 -3.82 3.70 15.58
C ALA A 96 -4.46 4.73 16.52
N THR A 97 -5.35 5.54 15.98
CA THR A 97 -6.03 6.60 16.72
C THR A 97 -7.47 6.18 17.00
N GLU A 98 -7.86 6.23 18.28
CA GLU A 98 -9.26 6.00 18.66
C GLU A 98 -10.11 7.14 18.13
N VAL A 99 -11.11 6.82 17.32
CA VAL A 99 -12.04 7.79 16.72
C VAL A 99 -13.35 7.85 17.50
N PHE A 100 -13.86 6.70 17.90
CA PHE A 100 -15.06 6.60 18.75
C PHE A 100 -15.10 5.24 19.43
N ARG A 101 -15.97 5.10 20.44
CA ARG A 101 -16.32 3.86 21.09
C ARG A 101 -17.81 3.60 20.92
N GLY A 102 -18.17 2.34 20.81
CA GLY A 102 -19.57 1.95 20.66
C GLY A 102 -19.81 0.55 21.12
N VAL A 103 -21.07 0.16 21.09
CA VAL A 103 -21.52 -1.20 21.40
C VAL A 103 -22.22 -1.74 20.17
N TYR A 104 -21.80 -2.91 19.74
CA TYR A 104 -22.45 -3.65 18.67
C TYR A 104 -23.27 -4.81 19.26
N ILE A 105 -24.54 -4.88 18.90
CA ILE A 105 -25.41 -5.98 19.35
C ILE A 105 -25.28 -7.09 18.32
N TRP A 106 -24.76 -8.21 18.78
CA TRP A 106 -24.68 -9.41 17.94
C TRP A 106 -25.99 -10.19 18.05
N GLU A 107 -26.56 -10.53 16.90
CA GLU A 107 -27.72 -11.42 16.79
C GLU A 107 -27.29 -12.68 16.05
N ASP A 108 -27.68 -13.86 16.62
CA ASP A 108 -27.39 -15.16 16.01
C ASP A 108 -28.37 -15.49 14.86
#